data_e298ab3445742c19fb5b81df180bf9f3
#
_entry.id   e298ab3445742c19fb5b81df180bf9f3
#
_cell.length_a   1.000
_cell.length_b   1.000
_cell.length_c   1.000
_cell.angle_alpha   90.00
_cell.angle_beta   90.00
_cell.angle_gamma   90.00
#
_symmetry.space_group_name_H-M   'P 1'
#
loop_
_entity.id
_entity.type
_entity.pdbx_description
1 polymer ?
#
loop_
_entity_poly.entity_id
_entity_poly.type
_entity_poly.pdbx_seq_one_letter_code
_entity_poly.pdbx_strand_id
1 'polypeptide(L)'
;MINKISKLFIAFTSILIVSCTTQKTTAPSLPSLIDGDIYTGTESIKYLADGVADRVFFATNKYNISSKGTETLSKQVNYLKSNPNLNVSLEGHADERGTREYNLALGEKRANAVKDYLISNGISSARIKVVSYGKEKPVNPASTAAAWSQNRRTVTVKIN
;
A
#
# COMPACT_ATOMS: atom_id res chain seq x y z
N MET A 1 -66.10 -7.97 -62.60
CA MET A 1 -64.68 -8.35 -62.80
C MET A 1 -63.90 -7.94 -61.53
N ILE A 2 -63.71 -8.85 -60.62
CA ILE A 2 -63.22 -8.52 -59.29
C ILE A 2 -61.97 -9.33 -59.06
N ASN A 3 -60.81 -8.70 -59.00
CA ASN A 3 -59.55 -9.33 -58.68
C ASN A 3 -59.37 -9.36 -57.15
N LYS A 4 -59.29 -10.57 -56.62
CA LYS A 4 -58.90 -10.86 -55.19
C LYS A 4 -57.40 -10.77 -55.05
N ILE A 5 -56.92 -9.79 -54.28
CA ILE A 5 -55.51 -9.75 -53.88
C ILE A 5 -55.40 -10.41 -52.48
N SER A 6 -54.75 -11.53 -52.49
CA SER A 6 -54.45 -12.27 -51.28
C SER A 6 -53.36 -11.52 -50.48
N LYS A 7 -53.70 -11.16 -49.22
CA LYS A 7 -52.76 -10.57 -48.32
C LYS A 7 -51.99 -11.69 -47.58
N LEU A 8 -50.72 -11.85 -47.92
CA LEU A 8 -49.82 -12.75 -47.23
C LEU A 8 -49.30 -12.04 -45.97
N PHE A 9 -49.76 -12.46 -44.81
CA PHE A 9 -49.23 -12.01 -43.54
C PHE A 9 -47.93 -12.75 -43.22
N ILE A 10 -46.79 -12.07 -43.32
CA ILE A 10 -45.49 -12.58 -42.85
C ILE A 10 -45.39 -12.20 -41.40
N ALA A 11 -45.55 -13.16 -40.49
CA ALA A 11 -45.28 -13.00 -39.08
C ALA A 11 -43.76 -12.98 -38.85
N PHE A 12 -43.26 -11.81 -38.50
CA PHE A 12 -41.87 -11.61 -38.11
C PHE A 12 -41.72 -12.00 -36.63
N THR A 13 -41.26 -13.21 -36.38
CA THR A 13 -40.90 -13.64 -35.00
C THR A 13 -39.56 -13.05 -34.66
N SER A 14 -39.59 -11.97 -33.87
CA SER A 14 -38.37 -11.36 -33.26
C SER A 14 -37.82 -12.28 -32.18
N ILE A 15 -36.75 -12.98 -32.48
CA ILE A 15 -35.96 -13.73 -31.50
C ILE A 15 -35.14 -12.71 -30.73
N LEU A 16 -35.52 -12.42 -29.47
CA LEU A 16 -34.71 -11.67 -28.52
C LEU A 16 -33.58 -12.58 -28.03
N ILE A 17 -32.41 -12.37 -28.59
CA ILE A 17 -31.18 -12.97 -28.05
C ILE A 17 -30.79 -12.16 -26.81
N VAL A 18 -31.14 -12.68 -25.62
CA VAL A 18 -30.61 -12.18 -24.35
C VAL A 18 -29.14 -12.55 -24.29
N SER A 19 -28.26 -11.61 -24.67
CA SER A 19 -26.82 -11.74 -24.46
C SER A 19 -26.54 -11.59 -22.97
N CYS A 20 -26.35 -12.70 -22.26
CA CYS A 20 -25.74 -12.71 -20.93
C CYS A 20 -24.29 -12.24 -21.07
N THR A 21 -24.04 -10.95 -20.92
CA THR A 21 -22.69 -10.44 -20.68
C THR A 21 -22.26 -10.91 -19.29
N THR A 22 -21.49 -11.97 -19.24
CA THR A 22 -20.76 -12.37 -18.03
C THR A 22 -19.79 -11.23 -17.70
N GLN A 23 -20.19 -10.35 -16.80
CA GLN A 23 -19.22 -9.42 -16.19
C GLN A 23 -18.15 -10.26 -15.49
N LYS A 24 -16.98 -10.32 -16.12
CA LYS A 24 -15.78 -10.87 -15.51
C LYS A 24 -15.44 -9.96 -14.34
N THR A 25 -15.97 -10.30 -13.16
CA THR A 25 -15.55 -9.67 -11.92
C THR A 25 -14.06 -9.93 -11.78
N THR A 26 -13.24 -8.96 -12.17
CA THR A 26 -11.81 -9.00 -11.93
C THR A 26 -11.66 -8.94 -10.42
N ALA A 27 -11.40 -10.09 -9.79
CA ALA A 27 -10.98 -10.11 -8.39
C ALA A 27 -9.80 -9.14 -8.26
N PRO A 28 -9.76 -8.30 -7.19
CA PRO A 28 -8.63 -7.43 -6.98
C PRO A 28 -7.37 -8.29 -7.00
N SER A 29 -6.46 -7.98 -7.95
CA SER A 29 -5.20 -8.68 -8.07
C SER A 29 -4.47 -8.59 -6.74
N LEU A 30 -4.12 -9.74 -6.14
CA LEU A 30 -3.25 -9.76 -4.98
C LEU A 30 -2.00 -8.92 -5.31
N PRO A 31 -1.59 -8.00 -4.42
CA PRO A 31 -0.38 -7.22 -4.63
C PRO A 31 0.79 -8.18 -4.86
N SER A 32 1.52 -7.97 -5.95
CA SER A 32 2.70 -8.76 -6.25
C SER A 32 3.75 -8.54 -5.17
N LEU A 33 4.23 -9.61 -4.55
CA LEU A 33 5.33 -9.57 -3.61
C LEU A 33 6.64 -9.61 -4.40
N ILE A 34 7.45 -8.56 -4.28
CA ILE A 34 8.81 -8.50 -4.81
C ILE A 34 9.77 -8.66 -3.60
N ASP A 35 10.93 -9.23 -3.80
CA ASP A 35 11.87 -9.54 -2.71
C ASP A 35 11.28 -10.49 -1.65
N GLY A 36 10.68 -11.58 -2.11
CA GLY A 36 10.17 -12.66 -1.28
C GLY A 36 8.84 -12.36 -0.60
N ASP A 37 8.65 -11.22 0.09
CA ASP A 37 7.41 -10.91 0.80
C ASP A 37 7.22 -9.42 1.12
N ILE A 38 7.92 -8.53 0.40
CA ILE A 38 7.73 -7.09 0.56
C ILE A 38 6.46 -6.64 -0.17
N TYR A 39 5.65 -5.84 0.49
CA TYR A 39 4.44 -5.27 -0.09
C TYR A 39 4.79 -4.27 -1.20
N THR A 40 4.20 -4.44 -2.37
CA THR A 40 4.40 -3.58 -3.54
C THR A 40 3.12 -2.94 -4.09
N GLY A 41 1.96 -3.26 -3.48
CA GLY A 41 0.67 -2.65 -3.83
C GLY A 41 0.56 -1.19 -3.35
N THR A 42 -0.55 -0.55 -3.68
CA THR A 42 -0.82 0.86 -3.36
C THR A 42 -1.93 1.05 -2.33
N GLU A 43 -2.71 0.03 -2.02
CA GLU A 43 -3.93 0.12 -1.20
C GLU A 43 -3.71 0.72 0.20
N SER A 44 -2.56 0.43 0.82
CA SER A 44 -2.24 0.93 2.16
C SER A 44 -1.33 2.16 2.15
N ILE A 45 -0.92 2.65 0.98
CA ILE A 45 -0.03 3.81 0.87
C ILE A 45 -0.86 5.08 1.04
N LYS A 46 -0.38 5.95 1.93
CA LYS A 46 -0.81 7.34 2.03
C LYS A 46 0.36 8.25 1.61
N TYR A 47 0.10 9.53 1.52
CA TYR A 47 1.11 10.47 1.04
C TYR A 47 1.50 11.46 2.13
N LEU A 48 2.80 11.62 2.32
CA LEU A 48 3.39 12.67 3.15
C LEU A 48 3.19 14.04 2.48
N ALA A 49 3.28 14.07 1.16
CA ALA A 49 2.96 15.19 0.29
C ALA A 49 2.58 14.66 -1.08
N ASP A 50 2.13 15.50 -1.99
CA ASP A 50 1.80 15.09 -3.36
C ASP A 50 2.96 14.36 -4.02
N GLY A 51 2.70 13.14 -4.50
CA GLY A 51 3.70 12.25 -5.10
C GLY A 51 4.77 11.68 -4.14
N VAL A 52 4.70 11.96 -2.82
CA VAL A 52 5.64 11.47 -1.81
C VAL A 52 4.94 10.50 -0.87
N ALA A 53 5.12 9.20 -1.11
CA ALA A 53 4.56 8.17 -0.23
C ALA A 53 5.11 8.29 1.19
N ASP A 54 4.23 8.08 2.19
CA ASP A 54 4.55 8.28 3.61
C ASP A 54 5.24 7.07 4.26
N ARG A 55 5.30 5.92 3.58
CA ARG A 55 5.75 4.66 4.21
C ARG A 55 6.64 3.81 3.34
N VAL A 56 7.45 2.99 4.01
CA VAL A 56 8.25 1.93 3.42
C VAL A 56 7.90 0.59 4.05
N PHE A 57 8.06 -0.49 3.28
CA PHE A 57 7.70 -1.85 3.68
C PHE A 57 8.94 -2.74 3.84
N PHE A 58 8.79 -3.78 4.66
CA PHE A 58 9.87 -4.70 5.03
C PHE A 58 9.47 -6.15 4.83
N ALA A 59 10.47 -6.99 4.53
CA ALA A 59 10.32 -8.43 4.53
C ALA A 59 10.08 -8.99 5.94
N THR A 60 9.62 -10.23 6.01
CA THR A 60 9.40 -10.96 7.28
C THR A 60 10.68 -10.97 8.12
N ASN A 61 10.58 -10.59 9.38
CA ASN A 61 11.69 -10.51 10.34
C ASN A 61 12.89 -9.65 9.91
N LYS A 62 12.72 -8.79 8.88
CA LYS A 62 13.78 -7.89 8.41
C LYS A 62 13.45 -6.43 8.74
N TYR A 63 14.53 -5.65 8.86
CA TYR A 63 14.54 -4.19 8.99
C TYR A 63 15.45 -3.52 7.96
N ASN A 64 16.00 -4.28 7.01
CA ASN A 64 16.77 -3.75 5.90
C ASN A 64 15.83 -3.03 4.90
N ILE A 65 16.22 -1.84 4.47
CA ILE A 65 15.49 -1.07 3.47
C ILE A 65 15.74 -1.69 2.09
N SER A 66 14.68 -2.00 1.37
CA SER A 66 14.75 -2.50 0.00
C SER A 66 15.05 -1.38 -1.01
N SER A 67 15.39 -1.73 -2.26
CA SER A 67 15.55 -0.77 -3.34
C SER A 67 14.30 0.11 -3.52
N LYS A 68 13.10 -0.47 -3.44
CA LYS A 68 11.83 0.26 -3.49
C LYS A 68 11.66 1.19 -2.30
N GLY A 69 12.06 0.74 -1.11
CA GLY A 69 12.11 1.59 0.09
C GLY A 69 13.05 2.77 -0.07
N THR A 70 14.23 2.55 -0.64
CA THR A 70 15.22 3.60 -0.93
C THR A 70 14.68 4.66 -1.90
N GLU A 71 13.97 4.25 -2.96
CA GLU A 71 13.32 5.19 -3.88
C GLU A 71 12.29 6.09 -3.16
N THR A 72 11.48 5.48 -2.30
CA THR A 72 10.49 6.22 -1.50
C THR A 72 11.16 7.20 -0.56
N LEU A 73 12.17 6.74 0.19
CA LEU A 73 12.90 7.58 1.14
C LEU A 73 13.67 8.70 0.47
N SER A 74 14.21 8.50 -0.73
CA SER A 74 14.85 9.57 -1.51
C SER A 74 13.88 10.73 -1.79
N LYS A 75 12.62 10.42 -2.14
CA LYS A 75 11.57 11.44 -2.32
C LYS A 75 11.22 12.13 -0.99
N GLN A 76 11.16 11.38 0.11
CA GLN A 76 10.94 11.96 1.44
C GLN A 76 12.09 12.88 1.87
N VAL A 77 13.36 12.51 1.61
CA VAL A 77 14.54 13.36 1.86
C VAL A 77 14.41 14.68 1.12
N ASN A 78 14.11 14.65 -0.19
CA ASN A 78 13.95 15.86 -0.99
C ASN A 78 12.83 16.76 -0.43
N TYR A 79 11.71 16.17 -0.08
CA TYR A 79 10.60 16.89 0.54
C TYR A 79 10.98 17.53 1.89
N LEU A 80 11.66 16.78 2.76
CA LEU A 80 12.10 17.28 4.07
C LEU A 80 13.18 18.36 3.98
N LYS A 81 14.05 18.30 2.96
CA LYS A 81 15.03 19.36 2.66
C LYS A 81 14.35 20.65 2.20
N SER A 82 13.30 20.54 1.39
CA SER A 82 12.51 21.68 0.92
C SER A 82 11.61 22.27 2.03
N ASN A 83 11.44 21.56 3.14
CA ASN A 83 10.61 21.97 4.28
C ASN A 83 11.42 21.92 5.60
N PRO A 84 12.40 22.81 5.82
CA PRO A 84 13.38 22.69 6.91
C PRO A 84 12.76 22.76 8.30
N ASN A 85 11.61 23.41 8.46
CA ASN A 85 10.92 23.57 9.75
C ASN A 85 10.00 22.37 10.08
N LEU A 86 9.80 21.43 9.15
CA LEU A 86 8.93 20.29 9.36
C LEU A 86 9.65 19.22 10.19
N ASN A 87 9.03 18.82 11.30
CA ASN A 87 9.45 17.68 12.09
C ASN A 87 8.61 16.44 11.73
N VAL A 88 9.18 15.25 11.91
CA VAL A 88 8.51 13.99 11.61
C VAL A 88 8.65 12.97 12.73
N SER A 89 7.65 12.10 12.87
CA SER A 89 7.70 10.88 13.65
C SER A 89 7.79 9.69 12.71
N LEU A 90 8.72 8.80 12.96
CA LEU A 90 8.86 7.51 12.28
C LEU A 90 8.19 6.45 13.13
N GLU A 91 7.07 5.93 12.63
CA GLU A 91 6.26 4.93 13.32
C GLU A 91 6.57 3.54 12.77
N GLY A 92 7.22 2.70 13.59
CA GLY A 92 7.59 1.34 13.22
C GLY A 92 6.50 0.34 13.58
N HIS A 93 6.20 -0.55 12.64
CA HIS A 93 5.16 -1.57 12.75
C HIS A 93 5.65 -2.96 12.35
N ALA A 94 4.99 -3.98 12.90
CA ALA A 94 5.20 -5.38 12.58
C ALA A 94 3.87 -6.04 12.20
N ASP A 95 3.93 -7.26 11.64
CA ASP A 95 2.76 -8.11 11.49
C ASP A 95 2.38 -8.78 12.83
N GLU A 96 1.25 -9.46 12.87
CA GLU A 96 0.69 -10.03 14.11
C GLU A 96 1.49 -11.20 14.70
N ARG A 97 2.37 -11.85 13.92
CA ARG A 97 3.09 -13.06 14.30
C ARG A 97 4.21 -12.76 15.30
N GLY A 98 4.36 -13.63 16.29
CA GLY A 98 5.35 -13.49 17.36
C GLY A 98 4.85 -12.73 18.59
N THR A 99 5.72 -12.59 19.60
CA THR A 99 5.37 -11.93 20.87
C THR A 99 5.24 -10.42 20.69
N ARG A 100 4.58 -9.79 21.64
CA ARG A 100 4.42 -8.33 21.69
C ARG A 100 5.77 -7.63 21.81
N GLU A 101 6.61 -8.10 22.71
CA GLU A 101 7.93 -7.54 23.01
C GLU A 101 8.86 -7.62 21.79
N TYR A 102 8.88 -8.79 21.15
CA TYR A 102 9.66 -8.98 19.91
C TYR A 102 9.23 -8.02 18.81
N ASN A 103 7.92 -7.89 18.58
CA ASN A 103 7.40 -7.02 17.52
C ASN A 103 7.61 -5.53 17.84
N LEU A 104 7.56 -5.14 19.12
CA LEU A 104 7.90 -3.79 19.53
C LEU A 104 9.35 -3.45 19.20
N ALA A 105 10.29 -4.35 19.56
CA ALA A 105 11.70 -4.20 19.22
C ALA A 105 11.96 -4.22 17.70
N LEU A 106 11.25 -5.07 16.94
CA LEU A 106 11.37 -5.12 15.48
C LEU A 106 10.84 -3.84 14.81
N GLY A 107 9.72 -3.32 15.28
CA GLY A 107 9.19 -2.05 14.83
C GLY A 107 10.16 -0.90 15.08
N GLU A 108 10.79 -0.87 16.25
CA GLU A 108 11.81 0.13 16.59
C GLU A 108 13.03 0.03 15.66
N LYS A 109 13.54 -1.18 15.40
CA LYS A 109 14.67 -1.40 14.46
C LYS A 109 14.32 -0.89 13.05
N ARG A 110 13.10 -1.11 12.57
CA ARG A 110 12.62 -0.62 11.27
C ARG A 110 12.59 0.90 11.23
N ALA A 111 12.03 1.54 12.25
CA ALA A 111 11.98 2.99 12.34
C ALA A 111 13.38 3.60 12.44
N ASN A 112 14.31 2.99 13.19
CA ASN A 112 15.69 3.44 13.27
C ASN A 112 16.43 3.27 11.93
N ALA A 113 16.21 2.20 11.17
CA ALA A 113 16.79 2.05 9.85
C ALA A 113 16.37 3.20 8.89
N VAL A 114 15.09 3.62 8.96
CA VAL A 114 14.60 4.79 8.21
C VAL A 114 15.24 6.07 8.73
N LYS A 115 15.34 6.27 10.05
CA LYS A 115 16.00 7.42 10.66
C LYS A 115 17.44 7.55 10.19
N ASP A 116 18.20 6.46 10.24
CA ASP A 116 19.61 6.43 9.83
C ASP A 116 19.77 6.80 8.35
N TYR A 117 18.87 6.30 7.49
CA TYR A 117 18.83 6.70 6.09
C TYR A 117 18.57 8.20 5.90
N LEU A 118 17.60 8.77 6.61
CA LEU A 118 17.29 10.21 6.54
C LEU A 118 18.46 11.06 7.02
N ILE A 119 19.11 10.67 8.13
CA ILE A 119 20.27 11.39 8.70
C ILE A 119 21.46 11.33 7.74
N SER A 120 21.78 10.15 7.19
CA SER A 120 22.89 9.99 6.23
C SER A 120 22.68 10.81 4.95
N ASN A 121 21.43 11.17 4.65
CA ASN A 121 21.08 12.04 3.53
C ASN A 121 20.86 13.51 3.95
N GLY A 122 21.30 13.91 5.15
CA GLY A 122 21.39 15.31 5.57
C GLY A 122 20.17 15.88 6.29
N ILE A 123 19.25 15.01 6.76
CA ILE A 123 18.16 15.47 7.65
C ILE A 123 18.64 15.46 9.09
N SER A 124 18.46 16.57 9.81
CA SER A 124 18.87 16.69 11.21
C SER A 124 18.14 15.68 12.11
N SER A 125 18.88 14.99 12.98
CA SER A 125 18.31 14.05 13.94
C SER A 125 17.32 14.69 14.91
N ALA A 126 17.48 15.97 15.21
CA ALA A 126 16.59 16.74 16.07
C ALA A 126 15.17 16.89 15.50
N ARG A 127 15.02 16.70 14.18
CA ARG A 127 13.73 16.75 13.47
C ARG A 127 12.99 15.40 13.42
N ILE A 128 13.62 14.34 13.93
CA ILE A 128 13.13 12.98 13.74
C ILE A 128 12.88 12.31 15.09
N LYS A 129 11.61 12.03 15.38
CA LYS A 129 11.19 11.19 16.51
C LYS A 129 11.00 9.74 16.02
N VAL A 130 11.34 8.76 16.85
CA VAL A 130 11.07 7.34 16.60
C VAL A 130 10.06 6.84 17.61
N VAL A 131 9.08 6.08 17.12
CA VAL A 131 8.06 5.39 17.93
C VAL A 131 7.84 4.00 17.33
N SER A 132 7.76 2.98 18.17
CA SER A 132 7.32 1.66 17.74
C SER A 132 5.95 1.34 18.29
N TYR A 133 5.07 0.86 17.43
CA TYR A 133 3.78 0.29 17.81
C TYR A 133 3.79 -1.23 17.72
N GLY A 134 4.93 -1.83 17.29
CA GLY A 134 4.98 -3.27 17.11
C GLY A 134 3.81 -3.77 16.26
N LYS A 135 3.05 -4.73 16.77
CA LYS A 135 1.85 -5.29 16.12
C LYS A 135 0.53 -4.66 16.54
N GLU A 136 0.55 -3.66 17.43
CA GLU A 136 -0.66 -3.12 18.08
C GLU A 136 -1.51 -2.20 17.18
N LYS A 137 -0.94 -1.71 16.07
CA LYS A 137 -1.64 -0.83 15.11
C LYS A 137 -1.56 -1.38 13.69
N PRO A 138 -2.24 -2.48 13.38
CA PRO A 138 -2.26 -3.01 12.01
C PRO A 138 -3.02 -2.06 11.08
N VAL A 139 -2.55 -1.93 9.83
CA VAL A 139 -3.28 -1.24 8.77
C VAL A 139 -4.30 -2.17 8.11
N ASN A 140 -4.01 -3.47 8.14
CA ASN A 140 -4.92 -4.52 7.70
C ASN A 140 -5.00 -5.59 8.79
N PRO A 141 -6.16 -5.78 9.44
CA PRO A 141 -6.32 -6.72 10.57
C PRO A 141 -6.48 -8.17 10.15
N ALA A 142 -6.53 -8.49 8.85
CA ALA A 142 -6.71 -9.86 8.38
C ALA A 142 -5.46 -10.71 8.64
N SER A 143 -5.66 -11.97 9.00
CA SER A 143 -4.59 -12.95 9.22
C SER A 143 -4.18 -13.64 7.90
N THR A 144 -3.66 -12.86 6.95
CA THR A 144 -3.24 -13.33 5.63
C THR A 144 -1.84 -12.81 5.27
N ALA A 145 -1.14 -13.51 4.36
CA ALA A 145 0.17 -13.08 3.88
C ALA A 145 0.15 -11.66 3.29
N ALA A 146 -0.93 -11.31 2.58
CA ALA A 146 -1.13 -9.97 2.02
C ALA A 146 -1.26 -8.92 3.13
N ALA A 147 -2.08 -9.17 4.15
CA ALA A 147 -2.25 -8.26 5.29
C ALA A 147 -0.93 -8.12 6.09
N TRP A 148 -0.24 -9.22 6.33
CA TRP A 148 1.05 -9.19 7.04
C TRP A 148 2.09 -8.34 6.30
N SER A 149 2.14 -8.44 4.97
CA SER A 149 3.07 -7.61 4.18
C SER A 149 2.75 -6.12 4.25
N GLN A 150 1.48 -5.73 4.32
CA GLN A 150 1.04 -4.34 4.53
C GLN A 150 1.36 -3.84 5.95
N ASN A 151 1.32 -4.73 6.94
CA ASN A 151 1.57 -4.37 8.33
C ASN A 151 3.07 -4.19 8.63
N ARG A 152 3.96 -4.89 7.93
CA ARG A 152 5.43 -4.74 8.06
C ARG A 152 5.92 -3.44 7.42
N ARG A 153 5.79 -2.32 8.12
CA ARG A 153 6.07 -1.00 7.57
C ARG A 153 6.70 -0.04 8.58
N THR A 154 7.28 1.02 8.08
CA THR A 154 7.55 2.27 8.84
C THR A 154 6.81 3.41 8.15
N VAL A 155 6.09 4.20 8.92
CA VAL A 155 5.32 5.37 8.45
C VAL A 155 6.00 6.64 8.90
N THR A 156 6.19 7.59 7.98
CA THR A 156 6.66 8.94 8.27
C THR A 156 5.45 9.85 8.46
N VAL A 157 5.26 10.37 9.66
CA VAL A 157 4.13 11.23 10.05
C VAL A 157 4.64 12.63 10.36
N LYS A 158 3.99 13.65 9.81
CA LYS A 158 4.30 15.06 10.17
C LYS A 158 3.91 15.31 11.62
N ILE A 159 4.79 15.97 12.36
CA ILE A 159 4.53 16.50 13.68
C ILE A 159 4.88 17.99 13.66
N ASN A 160 3.99 18.80 14.21
CA ASN A 160 4.19 20.23 14.34
C ASN A 160 5.00 20.53 15.61
#